data_a6083c8730c98223fd801dfa17273821
#
_entry.id   a6083c8730c98223fd801dfa17273821
#
_cell.length_a   1.000
_cell.length_b   1.000
_cell.length_c   1.000
_cell.angle_alpha   90.00
_cell.angle_beta   90.00
_cell.angle_gamma   90.00
#
_symmetry.space_group_name_H-M   'P 1'
#
loop_
_entity.id
_entity.type
_entity.pdbx_description
1 polymer ?
#
loop_
_entity_poly.entity_id
_entity_poly.type
_entity_poly.pdbx_seq_one_letter_code
_entity_poly.pdbx_strand_id
1 'polypeptide(L)'
;MVPYLTMEKYGRIDSVLIHVGGPPKGDLLDIPEEDWDKANDMVLKPVIRMAKLVTPIMEKQGGGSIVNITTFSAFEPSLTFPTSSVYRVGVSSFTKLYSDRYGPANIRMNCLLPGFTDSLDLPQKFADMSSLKRLARAEEQAKVAAFLLSDDSSYMTGQSLRVDGGVTRHM
;
A
#
# COMPACT_ATOMS: atom_id res chain seq x y z
N MET A 1 3.86 18.63 3.34
CA MET A 1 4.51 19.43 2.27
C MET A 1 3.93 19.09 0.90
N VAL A 2 3.98 17.85 0.38
CA VAL A 2 3.45 17.50 -0.95
C VAL A 2 1.98 17.92 -1.18
N PRO A 3 1.01 17.62 -0.27
CA PRO A 3 -0.38 18.02 -0.50
C PRO A 3 -0.57 19.55 -0.65
N TYR A 4 0.20 20.35 0.10
CA TYR A 4 0.12 21.81 0.01
C TYR A 4 0.62 22.35 -1.34
N LEU A 5 1.73 21.82 -1.86
CA LEU A 5 2.24 22.19 -3.18
C LEU A 5 1.28 21.77 -4.29
N THR A 6 0.62 20.62 -4.15
CA THR A 6 -0.40 20.16 -5.11
C THR A 6 -1.60 21.10 -5.08
N MET A 7 -2.08 21.48 -3.90
CA MET A 7 -3.19 22.43 -3.77
C MET A 7 -2.85 23.81 -4.29
N GLU A 8 -1.64 24.31 -4.02
CA GLU A 8 -1.17 25.59 -4.55
C GLU A 8 -1.16 25.59 -6.08
N LYS A 9 -0.70 24.48 -6.70
CA LYS A 9 -0.53 24.39 -8.15
C LYS A 9 -1.83 24.07 -8.90
N TYR A 10 -2.67 23.17 -8.36
CA TYR A 10 -3.80 22.58 -9.06
C TYR A 10 -5.17 22.86 -8.41
N GLY A 11 -5.20 23.37 -7.18
CA GLY A 11 -6.42 23.67 -6.44
C GLY A 11 -7.21 22.45 -5.96
N ARG A 12 -6.73 21.23 -6.24
CA ARG A 12 -7.43 19.98 -5.89
C ARG A 12 -6.48 18.79 -5.74
N ILE A 13 -6.94 17.74 -5.07
CA ILE A 13 -6.26 16.45 -4.95
C ILE A 13 -7.30 15.33 -5.18
N ASP A 14 -7.29 14.72 -6.35
CA ASP A 14 -8.24 13.67 -6.72
C ASP A 14 -7.77 12.29 -6.31
N SER A 15 -6.47 12.06 -6.38
CA SER A 15 -5.88 10.74 -6.14
C SER A 15 -4.56 10.85 -5.40
N VAL A 16 -4.31 9.88 -4.51
CA VAL A 16 -3.06 9.78 -3.75
C VAL A 16 -2.54 8.35 -3.79
N LEU A 17 -1.32 8.16 -4.30
CA LEU A 17 -0.57 6.92 -4.18
C LEU A 17 0.41 7.04 -3.02
N ILE A 18 0.33 6.15 -2.06
CA ILE A 18 1.25 6.09 -0.92
C ILE A 18 2.14 4.87 -1.09
N HIS A 19 3.41 5.12 -1.36
CA HIS A 19 4.45 4.09 -1.44
C HIS A 19 5.52 4.38 -0.40
N VAL A 20 5.88 3.36 0.37
CA VAL A 20 6.88 3.45 1.44
C VAL A 20 7.98 2.42 1.21
N GLY A 21 9.17 2.72 1.69
CA GLY A 21 10.33 1.85 1.58
C GLY A 21 10.23 0.55 2.38
N GLY A 22 11.25 -0.28 2.27
CA GLY A 22 11.39 -1.49 3.07
C GLY A 22 11.83 -1.16 4.49
N PRO A 23 11.10 -1.58 5.53
CA PRO A 23 11.50 -1.39 6.92
C PRO A 23 12.66 -2.33 7.30
N PRO A 24 13.29 -2.14 8.47
CA PRO A 24 14.32 -3.01 8.99
C PRO A 24 13.91 -4.48 9.00
N LYS A 25 14.88 -5.38 8.87
CA LYS A 25 14.71 -6.84 8.88
C LYS A 25 15.56 -7.43 9.99
N GLY A 26 15.26 -8.66 10.40
CA GLY A 26 16.03 -9.41 11.37
C GLY A 26 15.35 -10.73 11.71
N ASP A 27 15.93 -11.52 12.60
CA ASP A 27 15.24 -12.65 13.21
C ASP A 27 14.19 -12.12 14.19
N LEU A 28 13.03 -12.75 14.20
CA LEU A 28 11.78 -12.22 14.78
C LEU A 28 11.95 -11.62 16.18
N LEU A 29 12.56 -12.33 17.11
CA LEU A 29 12.73 -11.87 18.50
C LEU A 29 14.05 -11.12 18.75
N ASP A 30 14.98 -11.15 17.77
CA ASP A 30 16.25 -10.46 17.85
C ASP A 30 16.20 -9.05 17.23
N ILE A 31 15.05 -8.68 16.63
CA ILE A 31 14.85 -7.33 16.11
C ILE A 31 14.76 -6.36 17.27
N PRO A 32 15.66 -5.36 17.35
CA PRO A 32 15.64 -4.35 18.41
C PRO A 32 14.32 -3.56 18.43
N GLU A 33 13.90 -3.10 19.59
CA GLU A 33 12.66 -2.31 19.75
C GLU A 33 12.71 -1.02 18.92
N GLU A 34 13.86 -0.38 18.79
CA GLU A 34 14.06 0.80 17.94
C GLU A 34 13.76 0.50 16.46
N ASP A 35 14.07 -0.71 15.98
CA ASP A 35 13.79 -1.10 14.60
C ASP A 35 12.30 -1.41 14.38
N TRP A 36 11.59 -1.89 15.40
CA TRP A 36 10.13 -1.97 15.38
C TRP A 36 9.50 -0.57 15.32
N ASP A 37 9.96 0.37 16.14
CA ASP A 37 9.50 1.75 16.12
C ASP A 37 9.76 2.42 14.77
N LYS A 38 10.96 2.25 14.23
CA LYS A 38 11.34 2.74 12.92
C LYS A 38 10.48 2.16 11.81
N ALA A 39 10.16 0.86 11.87
CA ALA A 39 9.28 0.21 10.92
C ALA A 39 7.85 0.79 10.97
N ASN A 40 7.33 1.08 12.16
CA ASN A 40 6.06 1.78 12.34
C ASN A 40 6.09 3.18 11.72
N ASP A 41 7.15 3.94 11.99
CA ASP A 41 7.33 5.28 11.45
C ASP A 41 7.49 5.30 9.92
N MET A 42 8.05 4.24 9.34
CA MET A 42 8.25 4.12 7.90
C MET A 42 7.01 3.59 7.17
N VAL A 43 6.20 2.73 7.78
CA VAL A 43 5.15 1.97 7.07
C VAL A 43 3.74 2.44 7.43
N LEU A 44 3.36 2.38 8.70
CA LEU A 44 1.97 2.67 9.10
C LEU A 44 1.70 4.16 9.30
N LYS A 45 2.57 4.85 10.02
CA LYS A 45 2.36 6.27 10.34
C LYS A 45 2.29 7.19 9.11
N PRO A 46 3.05 6.99 8.01
CA PRO A 46 2.92 7.81 6.81
C PRO A 46 1.53 7.72 6.18
N VAL A 47 0.90 6.54 6.18
CA VAL A 47 -0.45 6.35 5.67
C VAL A 47 -1.46 7.16 6.50
N ILE A 48 -1.38 7.04 7.83
CA ILE A 48 -2.26 7.78 8.74
C ILE A 48 -2.04 9.29 8.61
N ARG A 49 -0.79 9.74 8.54
CA ARG A 49 -0.44 11.17 8.37
C ARG A 49 -0.95 11.73 7.05
N MET A 50 -0.77 10.99 5.96
CA MET A 50 -1.26 11.41 4.64
C MET A 50 -2.79 11.46 4.63
N ALA A 51 -3.47 10.45 5.15
CA ALA A 51 -4.92 10.44 5.26
C ALA A 51 -5.45 11.68 6.02
N LYS A 52 -4.84 12.02 7.16
CA LYS A 52 -5.22 13.24 7.92
C LYS A 52 -5.09 14.54 7.11
N LEU A 53 -4.10 14.61 6.20
CA LEU A 53 -3.86 15.81 5.41
C LEU A 53 -4.81 15.92 4.21
N VAL A 54 -5.10 14.81 3.54
CA VAL A 54 -5.84 14.85 2.26
C VAL A 54 -7.34 14.68 2.44
N THR A 55 -7.81 13.99 3.48
CA THR A 55 -9.23 13.74 3.71
C THR A 55 -10.06 15.02 3.76
N PRO A 56 -9.70 16.08 4.52
CA PRO A 56 -10.50 17.30 4.55
C PRO A 56 -10.57 18.02 3.20
N ILE A 57 -9.54 17.84 2.35
CA ILE A 57 -9.51 18.38 0.99
C ILE A 57 -10.47 17.59 0.12
N MET A 58 -10.39 16.26 0.14
CA MET A 58 -11.25 15.36 -0.63
C MET A 58 -12.72 15.49 -0.23
N GLU A 59 -13.04 15.62 1.06
CA GLU A 59 -14.41 15.88 1.51
C GLU A 59 -15.00 17.17 0.92
N LYS A 60 -14.22 18.26 0.91
CA LYS A 60 -14.67 19.56 0.35
C LYS A 60 -14.88 19.53 -1.16
N GLN A 61 -14.16 18.68 -1.88
CA GLN A 61 -14.26 18.58 -3.34
C GLN A 61 -15.19 17.45 -3.82
N GLY A 62 -15.83 16.70 -2.88
CA GLY A 62 -16.84 15.70 -3.18
C GLY A 62 -16.33 14.29 -3.44
N GLY A 63 -15.09 13.99 -3.07
CA GLY A 63 -14.53 12.64 -3.16
C GLY A 63 -13.06 12.58 -3.51
N GLY A 64 -12.55 11.36 -3.62
CA GLY A 64 -11.18 11.07 -4.00
C GLY A 64 -10.81 9.58 -3.87
N SER A 65 -9.61 9.24 -4.30
CA SER A 65 -9.11 7.86 -4.22
C SER A 65 -7.70 7.81 -3.63
N ILE A 66 -7.49 6.90 -2.67
CA ILE A 66 -6.19 6.67 -2.02
C ILE A 66 -5.80 5.21 -2.26
N VAL A 67 -4.57 4.99 -2.71
CA VAL A 67 -4.00 3.64 -2.87
C VAL A 67 -2.73 3.52 -2.05
N ASN A 68 -2.69 2.54 -1.16
CA ASN A 68 -1.54 2.20 -0.34
C ASN A 68 -0.79 1.02 -0.98
N ILE A 69 0.47 1.20 -1.36
CA ILE A 69 1.31 0.09 -1.79
C ILE A 69 1.80 -0.66 -0.54
N THR A 70 1.34 -1.89 -0.39
CA THR A 70 1.71 -2.76 0.72
C THR A 70 2.58 -3.93 0.24
N THR A 71 2.24 -5.16 0.54
CA THR A 71 2.95 -6.39 0.11
C THR A 71 2.04 -7.61 0.25
N PHE A 72 2.31 -8.64 -0.53
CA PHE A 72 1.65 -9.95 -0.38
C PHE A 72 1.83 -10.53 1.04
N SER A 73 2.94 -10.21 1.72
CA SER A 73 3.19 -10.70 3.09
C SER A 73 2.26 -10.10 4.16
N ALA A 74 1.40 -9.16 3.78
CA ALA A 74 0.27 -8.76 4.63
C ALA A 74 -0.83 -9.84 4.70
N PHE A 75 -0.87 -10.79 3.75
CA PHE A 75 -1.78 -11.95 3.76
C PHE A 75 -1.09 -13.23 4.21
N GLU A 76 0.11 -13.47 3.69
CA GLU A 76 0.95 -14.61 4.08
C GLU A 76 2.22 -14.09 4.74
N PRO A 77 2.23 -13.88 6.07
CA PRO A 77 3.39 -13.38 6.80
C PRO A 77 4.62 -14.26 6.56
N SER A 78 5.77 -13.62 6.38
CA SER A 78 7.03 -14.29 6.10
C SER A 78 8.12 -13.89 7.09
N LEU A 79 8.84 -14.87 7.62
CA LEU A 79 10.02 -14.64 8.46
C LEU A 79 11.13 -13.85 7.73
N THR A 80 11.10 -13.81 6.39
CA THR A 80 12.01 -12.96 5.60
C THR A 80 11.74 -11.46 5.80
N PHE A 81 10.49 -11.09 6.19
CA PHE A 81 10.04 -9.71 6.28
C PHE A 81 9.18 -9.46 7.54
N PRO A 82 9.67 -9.72 8.77
CA PRO A 82 8.83 -9.71 9.97
C PRO A 82 8.15 -8.35 10.22
N THR A 83 8.93 -7.28 10.30
CA THR A 83 8.41 -5.92 10.55
C THR A 83 7.47 -5.45 9.43
N SER A 84 7.84 -5.75 8.18
CA SER A 84 7.01 -5.44 7.02
C SER A 84 5.67 -6.17 7.07
N SER A 85 5.65 -7.45 7.40
CA SER A 85 4.42 -8.24 7.52
C SER A 85 3.49 -7.64 8.57
N VAL A 86 4.01 -7.35 9.77
CA VAL A 86 3.21 -6.79 10.89
C VAL A 86 2.61 -5.44 10.55
N TYR A 87 3.42 -4.46 10.10
CA TYR A 87 2.91 -3.10 9.90
C TYR A 87 2.08 -2.95 8.63
N ARG A 88 2.31 -3.77 7.60
CA ARG A 88 1.49 -3.72 6.38
C ARG A 88 0.13 -4.38 6.56
N VAL A 89 -0.01 -5.37 7.45
CA VAL A 89 -1.33 -5.82 7.94
C VAL A 89 -2.06 -4.66 8.61
N GLY A 90 -1.35 -3.88 9.45
CA GLY A 90 -1.91 -2.67 10.07
C GLY A 90 -2.41 -1.65 9.04
N VAL A 91 -1.68 -1.45 7.92
CA VAL A 91 -2.14 -0.61 6.81
C VAL A 91 -3.41 -1.17 6.16
N SER A 92 -3.50 -2.49 5.94
CA SER A 92 -4.69 -3.12 5.38
C SER A 92 -5.90 -2.97 6.30
N SER A 93 -5.71 -3.15 7.61
CA SER A 93 -6.74 -2.91 8.62
C SER A 93 -7.18 -1.44 8.66
N PHE A 94 -6.23 -0.51 8.67
CA PHE A 94 -6.54 0.92 8.61
C PHE A 94 -7.31 1.29 7.35
N THR A 95 -6.95 0.73 6.19
CA THR A 95 -7.63 0.92 4.91
C THR A 95 -9.10 0.54 4.99
N LYS A 96 -9.42 -0.60 5.64
CA LYS A 96 -10.81 -1.02 5.83
C LYS A 96 -11.57 -0.08 6.75
N LEU A 97 -11.01 0.27 7.90
CA LEU A 97 -11.63 1.23 8.84
C LEU A 97 -11.86 2.60 8.18
N TYR A 98 -10.90 3.05 7.38
CA TYR A 98 -11.00 4.30 6.64
C TYR A 98 -12.15 4.27 5.63
N SER A 99 -12.27 3.18 4.86
CA SER A 99 -13.33 3.03 3.86
C SER A 99 -14.73 3.06 4.50
N ASP A 100 -14.90 2.43 5.67
CA ASP A 100 -16.16 2.42 6.39
C ASP A 100 -16.54 3.82 6.90
N ARG A 101 -15.54 4.61 7.31
CA ARG A 101 -15.75 5.96 7.84
C ARG A 101 -15.96 7.02 6.77
N TYR A 102 -15.23 6.96 5.66
CA TYR A 102 -15.18 8.03 4.65
C TYR A 102 -15.81 7.64 3.31
N GLY A 103 -16.27 6.40 3.14
CA GLY A 103 -17.05 5.98 1.97
C GLY A 103 -18.29 6.84 1.72
N PRO A 104 -19.07 7.25 2.74
CA PRO A 104 -20.20 8.17 2.56
C PRO A 104 -19.82 9.53 1.95
N ALA A 105 -18.57 9.97 2.11
CA ALA A 105 -18.04 11.19 1.48
C ALA A 105 -17.46 10.93 0.06
N ASN A 106 -17.72 9.74 -0.50
CA ASN A 106 -17.18 9.32 -1.80
C ASN A 106 -15.63 9.28 -1.83
N ILE A 107 -14.99 8.98 -0.69
CA ILE A 107 -13.54 8.82 -0.62
C ILE A 107 -13.22 7.34 -0.48
N ARG A 108 -12.54 6.81 -1.48
CA ARG A 108 -12.14 5.41 -1.53
C ARG A 108 -10.71 5.22 -1.04
N MET A 109 -10.43 4.14 -0.33
CA MET A 109 -9.08 3.75 0.03
C MET A 109 -8.91 2.25 -0.20
N ASN A 110 -7.86 1.87 -0.93
CA ASN A 110 -7.53 0.48 -1.20
C ASN A 110 -6.03 0.21 -0.99
N CYS A 111 -5.68 -1.05 -0.78
CA CYS A 111 -4.30 -1.52 -0.79
C CYS A 111 -4.01 -2.28 -2.08
N LEU A 112 -2.87 -2.01 -2.68
CA LEU A 112 -2.25 -2.84 -3.70
C LEU A 112 -1.14 -3.67 -3.04
N LEU A 113 -1.17 -4.98 -3.22
CA LEU A 113 -0.24 -5.93 -2.63
C LEU A 113 0.63 -6.56 -3.71
N PRO A 114 1.78 -5.95 -4.04
CA PRO A 114 2.70 -6.52 -5.01
C PRO A 114 3.32 -7.82 -4.52
N GLY A 115 3.62 -8.71 -5.47
CA GLY A 115 4.64 -9.73 -5.32
C GLY A 115 6.05 -9.16 -5.51
N PHE A 116 6.97 -9.99 -5.99
CA PHE A 116 8.33 -9.57 -6.29
C PHE A 116 8.39 -8.87 -7.66
N THR A 117 9.03 -7.70 -7.72
CA THR A 117 9.11 -6.85 -8.92
C THR A 117 10.55 -6.66 -9.37
N ASP A 118 10.72 -6.39 -10.66
CA ASP A 118 12.01 -6.17 -11.34
C ASP A 118 12.65 -4.81 -11.02
N SER A 119 11.95 -3.95 -10.29
CA SER A 119 12.51 -2.70 -9.77
C SER A 119 13.60 -2.90 -8.69
N LEU A 120 13.74 -4.13 -8.21
CA LEU A 120 14.78 -4.56 -7.29
C LEU A 120 15.62 -5.65 -7.97
N ASP A 121 16.94 -5.60 -7.78
CA ASP A 121 17.83 -6.68 -8.18
C ASP A 121 17.65 -7.86 -7.23
N LEU A 122 16.78 -8.77 -7.60
CA LEU A 122 16.40 -9.92 -6.78
C LEU A 122 16.95 -11.23 -7.35
N PRO A 123 17.49 -12.13 -6.50
CA PRO A 123 17.87 -13.46 -6.93
C PRO A 123 16.73 -14.25 -7.59
N GLN A 124 17.07 -15.12 -8.55
CA GLN A 124 16.12 -15.93 -9.33
C GLN A 124 15.11 -16.69 -8.47
N LYS A 125 15.51 -17.14 -7.26
CA LYS A 125 14.62 -17.83 -6.32
C LYS A 125 13.31 -17.08 -6.03
N PHE A 126 13.30 -15.74 -6.10
CA PHE A 126 12.08 -14.95 -5.89
C PHE A 126 11.15 -14.99 -7.12
N ALA A 127 11.70 -15.06 -8.32
CA ALA A 127 10.92 -15.32 -9.53
C ALA A 127 10.28 -16.72 -9.48
N ASP A 128 11.02 -17.70 -8.99
CA ASP A 128 10.56 -19.09 -8.89
C ASP A 128 9.42 -19.29 -7.89
N MET A 129 9.27 -18.39 -6.92
CA MET A 129 8.15 -18.40 -5.97
C MET A 129 6.81 -18.05 -6.62
N SER A 130 6.80 -17.25 -7.68
CA SER A 130 5.56 -16.92 -8.39
C SER A 130 5.09 -18.08 -9.28
N SER A 131 3.79 -18.22 -9.44
CA SER A 131 3.22 -19.18 -10.39
C SER A 131 3.59 -18.85 -11.84
N LEU A 132 3.81 -17.56 -12.14
CA LEU A 132 4.23 -17.08 -13.47
C LEU A 132 5.73 -17.25 -13.73
N LYS A 133 6.52 -17.72 -12.75
CA LYS A 133 7.96 -18.01 -12.85
C LYS A 133 8.81 -16.84 -13.32
N ARG A 134 8.39 -15.64 -13.00
CA ARG A 134 9.10 -14.38 -13.28
C ARG A 134 8.79 -13.32 -12.22
N LEU A 135 9.63 -12.31 -12.16
CA LEU A 135 9.31 -11.07 -11.45
C LEU A 135 8.23 -10.31 -12.22
N ALA A 136 7.41 -9.55 -11.50
CA ALA A 136 6.51 -8.59 -12.12
C ALA A 136 7.31 -7.41 -12.66
N ARG A 137 6.88 -6.84 -13.79
CA ARG A 137 7.39 -5.54 -14.23
C ARG A 137 6.73 -4.43 -13.42
N ALA A 138 7.46 -3.37 -13.13
CA ALA A 138 6.93 -2.22 -12.39
C ALA A 138 5.67 -1.65 -13.05
N GLU A 139 5.59 -1.66 -14.40
CA GLU A 139 4.42 -1.18 -15.13
C GLU A 139 3.17 -2.05 -14.90
N GLU A 140 3.31 -3.35 -14.60
CA GLU A 140 2.17 -4.21 -14.29
C GLU A 140 1.53 -3.79 -12.97
N GLN A 141 2.32 -3.39 -11.99
CA GLN A 141 1.83 -2.83 -10.72
C GLN A 141 1.21 -1.44 -10.95
N ALA A 142 1.88 -0.59 -11.74
CA ALA A 142 1.43 0.76 -12.03
C ALA A 142 0.05 0.80 -12.72
N LYS A 143 -0.22 -0.13 -13.63
CA LYS A 143 -1.53 -0.24 -14.30
C LYS A 143 -2.66 -0.53 -13.32
N VAL A 144 -2.43 -1.42 -12.35
CA VAL A 144 -3.44 -1.73 -11.32
C VAL A 144 -3.59 -0.56 -10.35
N ALA A 145 -2.50 0.10 -9.98
CA ALA A 145 -2.58 1.32 -9.17
C ALA A 145 -3.39 2.42 -9.89
N ALA A 146 -3.15 2.65 -11.18
CA ALA A 146 -3.89 3.60 -11.98
C ALA A 146 -5.38 3.26 -12.04
N PHE A 147 -5.74 1.99 -12.25
CA PHE A 147 -7.13 1.52 -12.19
C PHE A 147 -7.77 1.82 -10.82
N LEU A 148 -7.10 1.50 -9.72
CA LEU A 148 -7.63 1.75 -8.37
C LEU A 148 -7.77 3.24 -8.05
N LEU A 149 -6.98 4.10 -8.67
CA LEU A 149 -7.04 5.56 -8.51
C LEU A 149 -8.10 6.22 -9.42
N SER A 150 -8.52 5.55 -10.49
CA SER A 150 -9.50 6.06 -11.47
C SER A 150 -10.94 5.74 -11.09
N ASP A 151 -11.88 6.30 -11.85
CA ASP A 151 -13.32 6.05 -11.71
C ASP A 151 -13.73 4.66 -12.18
N ASP A 152 -12.89 3.94 -12.94
CA ASP A 152 -13.13 2.55 -13.34
C ASP A 152 -13.27 1.61 -12.14
N SER A 153 -12.70 2.00 -10.99
CA SER A 153 -12.82 1.29 -9.72
C SER A 153 -13.79 1.95 -8.72
N SER A 154 -14.78 2.73 -9.22
CA SER A 154 -15.69 3.54 -8.39
C SER A 154 -16.45 2.77 -7.31
N TYR A 155 -16.65 1.47 -7.49
CA TYR A 155 -17.32 0.60 -6.50
C TYR A 155 -16.34 -0.25 -5.67
N MET A 156 -15.04 0.07 -5.70
CA MET A 156 -14.00 -0.64 -4.95
C MET A 156 -13.43 0.25 -3.85
N THR A 157 -13.67 -0.14 -2.59
CA THR A 157 -13.08 0.52 -1.41
C THR A 157 -12.85 -0.49 -0.30
N GLY A 158 -11.87 -0.25 0.56
CA GLY A 158 -11.51 -1.13 1.68
C GLY A 158 -10.87 -2.46 1.26
N GLN A 159 -10.42 -2.59 0.00
CA GLN A 159 -9.88 -3.82 -0.52
C GLN A 159 -8.36 -3.89 -0.40
N SER A 160 -7.87 -5.12 -0.28
CA SER A 160 -6.45 -5.46 -0.37
C SER A 160 -6.25 -6.35 -1.59
N LEU A 161 -5.90 -5.73 -2.72
CA LEU A 161 -5.80 -6.40 -4.02
C LEU A 161 -4.39 -6.95 -4.24
N ARG A 162 -4.28 -8.27 -4.36
CA ARG A 162 -2.99 -8.95 -4.64
C ARG A 162 -2.67 -8.88 -6.13
N VAL A 163 -1.44 -8.46 -6.45
CA VAL A 163 -0.87 -8.46 -7.80
C VAL A 163 0.53 -9.07 -7.69
N ASP A 164 0.56 -10.37 -7.40
CA ASP A 164 1.74 -11.08 -6.92
C ASP A 164 2.19 -12.24 -7.82
N GLY A 165 1.55 -12.42 -8.99
CA GLY A 165 1.89 -13.51 -9.91
C GLY A 165 1.62 -14.90 -9.34
N GLY A 166 0.76 -15.00 -8.30
CA GLY A 166 0.44 -16.27 -7.64
C GLY A 166 1.50 -16.71 -6.63
N VAL A 167 2.21 -15.77 -6.00
CA VAL A 167 3.13 -16.08 -4.88
C VAL A 167 2.35 -16.56 -3.67
N THR A 168 1.25 -15.88 -3.31
CA THR A 168 0.42 -16.30 -2.18
C THR A 168 -0.38 -17.54 -2.51
N ARG A 169 -0.50 -18.44 -1.53
CA ARG A 169 -1.25 -19.71 -1.65
C ARG A 169 -2.65 -19.61 -1.09
N HIS A 170 -2.92 -18.58 -0.31
CA HIS A 170 -4.20 -18.36 0.32
C HIS A 170 -5.25 -17.87 -0.70
N MET A 171 -6.46 -18.46 -0.66
CA MET A 171 -7.63 -18.06 -1.47
C MET A 171 -8.51 -17.09 -0.71
#